data_ba5952df75de0fa46ea30e67543651b6
#
_entry.id   ba5952df75de0fa46ea30e67543651b6
#
_cell.length_a   1.000
_cell.length_b   1.000
_cell.length_c   1.000
_cell.angle_alpha   90.00
_cell.angle_beta   90.00
_cell.angle_gamma   90.00
#
_symmetry.space_group_name_H-M   'P 1'
#
loop_
_entity.id
_entity.type
_entity.pdbx_description
1 polymer ?
#
loop_
_entity_poly.entity_id
_entity_poly.type
_entity_poly.pdbx_seq_one_letter_code
_entity_poly.pdbx_strand_id
1 'polypeptide(L)' 'GIIVEIEGDHHRTSRAQWNRDIDRFAAFAAQGWEVIRLTGARVRGGTAVAVVARALRRHGWPG' A
#
# COMPACT_ATOMS: atom_id res chain seq x y z
N GLY A 1 9.77 -5.85 -5.87
CA GLY A 1 8.73 -6.31 -4.97
C GLY A 1 7.62 -5.31 -4.73
N ILE A 2 6.52 -5.80 -4.29
CA ILE A 2 5.32 -5.00 -4.00
C ILE A 2 4.90 -5.28 -2.57
N ILE A 3 4.64 -4.19 -1.82
CA ILE A 3 4.08 -4.28 -0.48
C ILE A 3 2.68 -3.66 -0.54
N VAL A 4 1.68 -4.40 -0.07
CA VAL A 4 0.32 -3.91 0.01
C VAL A 4 -0.03 -3.67 1.47
N GLU A 5 -0.39 -2.44 1.80
CA GLU A 5 -0.81 -2.06 3.13
C GLU A 5 -2.29 -1.71 3.10
N ILE A 6 -3.07 -2.31 3.99
CA ILE A 6 -4.49 -2.03 4.11
C ILE A 6 -4.71 -1.21 5.36
N GLU A 7 -5.22 0.00 5.18
CA GLU A 7 -5.55 0.87 6.31
C GLU A 7 -6.97 0.55 6.79
N GLY A 8 -7.08 0.29 8.10
CA GLY A 8 -8.39 0.12 8.71
C GLY A 8 -9.15 1.44 8.75
N ASP A 9 -10.41 1.35 9.12
CA ASP A 9 -11.28 2.53 9.21
C ASP A 9 -11.00 3.36 10.47
N HIS A 10 -9.98 3.03 11.24
CA HIS A 10 -9.60 3.76 12.44
C HIS A 10 -8.79 4.98 12.04
N HIS A 11 -9.33 6.16 12.30
CA HIS A 11 -8.74 7.41 11.87
C HIS A 11 -7.79 8.02 12.89
N ARG A 12 -7.47 7.29 13.94
CA ARG A 12 -6.67 7.84 15.03
C ARG A 12 -5.22 7.39 14.94
N THR A 13 -4.57 7.84 13.93
CA THR A 13 -3.13 7.64 13.83
C THR A 13 -2.45 8.81 14.54
N SER A 14 -1.60 8.54 15.52
CA SER A 14 -0.84 9.59 16.18
C SER A 14 0.18 10.17 15.19
N ARG A 15 0.62 11.41 15.46
CA ARG A 15 1.65 12.03 14.63
C ARG A 15 2.95 11.22 14.62
N ALA A 16 3.31 10.65 15.78
CA ALA A 16 4.52 9.84 15.87
C ALA A 16 4.41 8.58 15.01
N GLN A 17 3.25 7.93 15.02
CA GLN A 17 3.03 6.76 14.17
C GLN A 17 3.04 7.14 12.70
N TRP A 18 2.45 8.29 12.34
CA TRP A 18 2.45 8.80 10.98
C TRP A 18 3.87 9.00 10.48
N ASN A 19 4.73 9.62 11.29
CA ASN A 19 6.12 9.86 10.92
C ASN A 19 6.89 8.56 10.75
N ARG A 20 6.66 7.58 11.63
CA ARG A 20 7.31 6.26 11.49
C ARG A 20 6.88 5.55 10.23
N ASP A 21 5.60 5.67 9.85
CA ASP A 21 5.09 5.06 8.63
C ASP A 21 5.73 5.70 7.40
N ILE A 22 5.86 7.02 7.38
CA ILE A 22 6.52 7.73 6.28
C ILE A 22 7.96 7.24 6.13
N ASP A 23 8.70 7.15 7.22
CA ASP A 23 10.09 6.71 7.20
C ASP A 23 10.21 5.27 6.71
N ARG A 24 9.31 4.40 7.17
CA ARG A 24 9.28 3.00 6.77
C ARG A 24 9.02 2.85 5.28
N PHE A 25 8.02 3.58 4.75
CA PHE A 25 7.69 3.51 3.33
C PHE A 25 8.82 4.07 2.47
N ALA A 26 9.48 5.15 2.94
CA ALA A 26 10.63 5.69 2.23
C ALA A 26 11.79 4.69 2.18
N ALA A 27 12.01 3.95 3.25
CA ALA A 27 13.05 2.93 3.28
C ALA A 27 12.75 1.79 2.31
N PHE A 28 11.50 1.35 2.22
CA PHE A 28 11.10 0.32 1.27
C PHE A 28 11.29 0.81 -0.17
N ALA A 29 10.87 2.05 -0.46
CA ALA A 29 11.02 2.61 -1.79
C ALA A 29 12.49 2.71 -2.19
N ALA A 30 13.37 3.07 -1.26
CA ALA A 30 14.80 3.17 -1.51
C ALA A 30 15.41 1.80 -1.85
N GLN A 31 14.79 0.70 -1.43
CA GLN A 31 15.22 -0.65 -1.74
C GLN A 31 14.55 -1.21 -3.00
N GLY A 32 13.79 -0.40 -3.71
CA GLY A 32 13.13 -0.81 -4.94
C GLY A 32 11.75 -1.45 -4.75
N TRP A 33 11.17 -1.34 -3.55
CA TRP A 33 9.83 -1.85 -3.30
C TRP A 33 8.77 -0.82 -3.67
N GLU A 34 7.74 -1.25 -4.37
CA GLU A 34 6.55 -0.42 -4.57
C GLU A 34 5.58 -0.65 -3.41
N VAL A 35 5.18 0.42 -2.74
CA VAL A 35 4.24 0.34 -1.62
C VAL A 35 2.88 0.84 -2.10
N ILE A 36 1.86 0.00 -1.94
CA ILE A 36 0.49 0.34 -2.32
C ILE A 36 -0.34 0.40 -1.03
N ARG A 37 -0.92 1.55 -0.76
CA ARG A 37 -1.78 1.74 0.41
C ARG A 37 -3.22 1.76 -0.04
N LEU A 38 -4.03 0.90 0.58
CA LEU A 38 -5.44 0.77 0.26
C LEU A 38 -6.28 1.06 1.50
N THR A 39 -7.40 1.71 1.29
CA THR A 39 -8.35 1.94 2.37
C THR A 39 -9.30 0.75 2.47
N GLY A 40 -9.91 0.58 3.66
CA GLY A 40 -10.94 -0.44 3.83
C GLY A 40 -12.09 -0.24 2.85
N ALA A 41 -12.43 1.01 2.54
CA ALA A 41 -13.49 1.31 1.58
C ALA A 41 -13.16 0.77 0.18
N ARG A 42 -11.92 0.91 -0.26
CA ARG A 42 -11.50 0.37 -1.57
C ARG A 42 -11.54 -1.14 -1.59
N VAL A 43 -11.14 -1.78 -0.49
CA VAL A 43 -11.19 -3.24 -0.39
C VAL A 43 -12.65 -3.72 -0.49
N ARG A 44 -13.54 -3.09 0.27
CA ARG A 44 -14.96 -3.46 0.27
C ARG A 44 -15.63 -3.18 -1.08
N GLY A 45 -15.19 -2.12 -1.76
CA GLY A 45 -15.75 -1.75 -3.05
C GLY A 45 -15.20 -2.54 -4.24
N GLY A 46 -14.23 -3.42 -4.01
CA GLY A 46 -13.65 -4.23 -5.08
C GLY A 46 -12.59 -3.53 -5.92
N THR A 47 -12.33 -2.24 -5.69
CA THR A 47 -11.32 -1.49 -6.44
C THR A 47 -9.91 -1.94 -6.11
N ALA A 48 -9.70 -2.46 -4.90
CA ALA A 48 -8.38 -2.87 -4.45
C ALA A 48 -7.77 -3.94 -5.34
N VAL A 49 -8.58 -4.91 -5.81
CA VAL A 49 -8.11 -5.99 -6.67
C VAL A 49 -7.54 -5.44 -7.97
N ALA A 50 -8.22 -4.48 -8.58
CA ALA A 50 -7.76 -3.86 -9.83
C ALA A 50 -6.45 -3.09 -9.62
N VAL A 51 -6.33 -2.38 -8.51
CA VAL A 51 -5.11 -1.61 -8.20
C VAL A 51 -3.92 -2.56 -8.03
N VAL A 52 -4.10 -3.62 -7.25
CA VAL A 52 -3.04 -4.60 -7.00
C VAL A 52 -2.67 -5.34 -8.28
N ALA A 53 -3.65 -5.77 -9.06
CA ALA A 53 -3.39 -6.47 -10.32
C ALA A 53 -2.59 -5.61 -11.30
N ARG A 54 -2.92 -4.31 -11.38
CA ARG A 54 -2.18 -3.38 -12.24
C ARG A 54 -0.73 -3.26 -11.79
N ALA A 55 -0.50 -3.15 -10.49
CA ALA A 55 0.86 -3.06 -9.95
C ALA A 55 1.65 -4.33 -10.22
N LEU A 56 1.02 -5.49 -10.04
CA LEU A 56 1.67 -6.77 -10.33
C LEU A 56 2.10 -6.87 -11.81
N ARG A 57 1.24 -6.40 -12.71
CA ARG A 57 1.58 -6.42 -14.14
C ARG A 57 2.77 -5.52 -14.44
N ARG A 58 2.87 -4.34 -13.79
CA ARG A 58 4.03 -3.47 -13.95
C ARG A 58 5.32 -4.16 -13.49
N HIS A 59 5.21 -5.11 -12.57
CA HIS A 59 6.35 -5.87 -12.07
C HIS A 59 6.55 -7.21 -12.80
N GLY A 60 5.88 -7.39 -13.93
CA GLY A 60 6.11 -8.56 -14.77
C GLY A 60 5.17 -9.74 -14.52
N TRP A 61 4.16 -9.58 -13.68
CA TRP A 61 3.20 -10.66 -13.44
C TRP A 61 2.31 -10.87 -14.68
N PRO A 62 2.28 -12.08 -15.24
CA PRO A 62 1.59 -12.30 -16.52
C PRO A 62 0.07 -12.47 -16.38
N GLY A 63 -0.40 -12.74 -15.18
CA GLY A 63 -1.81 -13.03 -14.96
C GLY A 63 -2.65 -11.84 -14.69
#